data_8ba8c1ba5c17b90a5813cd16bc9e397a
#
_entry.id   8ba8c1ba5c17b90a5813cd16bc9e397a
#
_cell.length_a   1.000
_cell.length_b   1.000
_cell.length_c   1.000
_cell.angle_alpha   90.00
_cell.angle_beta   90.00
_cell.angle_gamma   90.00
#
_symmetry.space_group_name_H-M   'P 1'
#
loop_
_entity.id
_entity.type
_entity.pdbx_description
1 polymer ?
#
loop_
_entity_poly.entity_id
_entity_poly.type
_entity_poly.pdbx_seq_one_letter_code
_entity_poly.pdbx_strand_id
1 'polypeptide(L)'
;LPGILFANWYNNGVEVPVDEAEAKVYWDKKLADARRFAATHQLLMMNGCDHQPLQKDITEAIRVARKLYPDIEFIHSDFKTYVKAMEKEISENFSTVKGELTSQETDGRWTLANTASSWMAKHTRKTR
;
A
#
# COMPACT_ATOMS: atom_id res chain seq x y z
N LEU A 1 7.12 -16.87 -4.81
CA LEU A 1 5.91 -16.05 -5.04
C LEU A 1 6.28 -14.58 -4.89
N PRO A 2 5.84 -13.71 -5.79
CA PRO A 2 5.98 -12.28 -5.59
C PRO A 2 5.13 -11.83 -4.39
N GLY A 3 5.66 -10.92 -3.60
CA GLY A 3 5.00 -10.32 -2.45
C GLY A 3 5.07 -8.80 -2.53
N ILE A 4 4.08 -8.12 -1.97
CA ILE A 4 4.04 -6.66 -1.86
C ILE A 4 4.05 -6.30 -0.38
N LEU A 5 5.05 -5.51 0.03
CA LEU A 5 5.11 -4.95 1.36
C LEU A 5 4.47 -3.55 1.36
N PHE A 6 3.48 -3.34 2.23
CA PHE A 6 2.85 -2.03 2.41
C PHE A 6 3.69 -1.16 3.36
N ALA A 7 4.72 -0.53 2.81
CA ALA A 7 5.67 0.26 3.60
C ALA A 7 5.07 1.50 4.28
N ASN A 8 3.98 2.03 3.72
CA ASN A 8 3.32 3.25 4.21
C ASN A 8 1.97 2.99 4.85
N TRP A 9 1.78 1.80 5.45
CA TRP A 9 0.53 1.38 6.06
C TRP A 9 -0.61 1.09 5.06
N TYR A 10 -1.64 0.38 5.51
CA TYR A 10 -2.75 -0.06 4.65
C TYR A 10 -3.85 1.00 4.40
N ASN A 11 -3.71 2.18 4.98
CA ASN A 11 -4.61 3.32 4.80
C ASN A 11 -3.89 4.58 4.29
N ASN A 12 -2.83 4.39 3.53
CA ASN A 12 -1.95 5.49 3.12
C ASN A 12 -2.60 6.52 2.18
N GLY A 13 -3.75 6.21 1.59
CA GLY A 13 -4.52 7.08 0.71
C GLY A 13 -5.90 7.49 1.26
N VAL A 14 -6.11 7.50 2.59
CA VAL A 14 -7.39 7.93 3.20
C VAL A 14 -7.51 9.46 3.24
N GLU A 15 -8.76 9.93 3.32
CA GLU A 15 -9.09 11.34 3.54
C GLU A 15 -8.40 12.28 2.55
N VAL A 16 -8.46 11.94 1.28
CA VAL A 16 -7.87 12.75 0.21
C VAL A 16 -8.64 14.07 0.10
N PRO A 17 -7.98 15.23 0.28
CA PRO A 17 -8.66 16.52 0.25
C PRO A 17 -9.17 16.87 -1.15
N VAL A 18 -10.31 17.60 -1.20
CA VAL A 18 -10.87 18.18 -2.43
C VAL A 18 -10.48 19.65 -2.61
N ASP A 19 -10.07 20.35 -1.55
CA ASP A 19 -9.47 21.67 -1.65
C ASP A 19 -8.09 21.58 -2.32
N GLU A 20 -7.81 22.45 -3.28
CA GLU A 20 -6.58 22.39 -4.08
C GLU A 20 -5.31 22.63 -3.23
N ALA A 21 -5.37 23.54 -2.25
CA ALA A 21 -4.22 23.88 -1.42
C ALA A 21 -3.91 22.74 -0.43
N GLU A 22 -4.94 22.20 0.21
CA GLU A 22 -4.82 21.04 1.09
C GLU A 22 -4.38 19.79 0.33
N ALA A 23 -4.97 19.55 -0.85
CA ALA A 23 -4.62 18.43 -1.72
C ALA A 23 -3.15 18.50 -2.18
N LYS A 24 -2.65 19.70 -2.46
CA LYS A 24 -1.24 19.90 -2.81
C LYS A 24 -0.31 19.46 -1.68
N VAL A 25 -0.56 19.91 -0.46
CA VAL A 25 0.23 19.52 0.73
C VAL A 25 0.14 18.03 1.00
N TYR A 26 -1.07 17.48 0.92
CA TYR A 26 -1.33 16.06 1.10
C TYR A 26 -0.53 15.21 0.11
N TRP A 27 -0.65 15.49 -1.19
CA TRP A 27 -0.02 14.69 -2.23
C TRP A 27 1.49 14.87 -2.28
N ASP A 28 2.04 16.06 -2.03
CA ASP A 28 3.49 16.26 -1.95
C ASP A 28 4.11 15.31 -0.92
N LYS A 29 3.49 15.22 0.26
CA LYS A 29 3.93 14.31 1.30
C LYS A 29 3.73 12.83 0.92
N LYS A 30 2.52 12.45 0.49
CA LYS A 30 2.18 11.06 0.19
C LYS A 30 3.00 10.48 -0.96
N LEU A 31 3.22 11.27 -2.00
CA LEU A 31 4.05 10.85 -3.14
C LEU A 31 5.53 10.72 -2.76
N ALA A 32 6.06 11.64 -1.94
CA ALA A 32 7.43 11.55 -1.44
C ALA A 32 7.62 10.29 -0.58
N ASP A 33 6.70 10.04 0.36
CA ASP A 33 6.74 8.88 1.23
C ASP A 33 6.64 7.56 0.44
N ALA A 34 5.73 7.49 -0.53
CA ALA A 34 5.55 6.29 -1.35
C ALA A 34 6.76 6.02 -2.26
N ARG A 35 7.29 7.04 -2.92
CA ARG A 35 8.46 6.92 -3.82
C ARG A 35 9.71 6.43 -3.10
N ARG A 36 9.85 6.74 -1.82
CA ARG A 36 11.00 6.30 -1.02
C ARG A 36 11.13 4.78 -0.95
N PHE A 37 10.01 4.06 -1.01
CA PHE A 37 9.97 2.60 -0.85
C PHE A 37 9.50 1.87 -2.11
N ALA A 38 9.18 2.60 -3.16
CA ALA A 38 8.66 2.03 -4.40
C ALA A 38 9.77 1.29 -5.17
N ALA A 39 9.48 0.06 -5.55
CA ALA A 39 10.33 -0.75 -6.43
C ALA A 39 9.97 -0.57 -7.92
N THR A 40 8.82 0.06 -8.21
CA THR A 40 8.31 0.35 -9.56
C THR A 40 7.77 1.77 -9.62
N HIS A 41 7.35 2.24 -10.79
CA HIS A 41 6.66 3.52 -10.94
C HIS A 41 5.20 3.48 -10.47
N GLN A 42 4.66 2.28 -10.23
CA GLN A 42 3.30 2.08 -9.74
C GLN A 42 3.24 2.31 -8.23
N LEU A 43 2.53 3.34 -7.81
CA LEU A 43 2.33 3.67 -6.40
C LEU A 43 0.93 3.26 -5.95
N LEU A 44 0.84 2.46 -4.90
CA LEU A 44 -0.44 2.04 -4.35
C LEU A 44 -0.89 2.99 -3.24
N MET A 45 -2.04 3.61 -3.44
CA MET A 45 -2.70 4.46 -2.45
C MET A 45 -4.03 3.83 -2.06
N MET A 46 -4.12 3.33 -0.83
CA MET A 46 -5.31 2.65 -0.34
C MET A 46 -6.21 3.64 0.39
N ASN A 47 -7.42 3.85 -0.16
CA ASN A 47 -8.43 4.73 0.40
C ASN A 47 -9.46 3.92 1.20
N GLY A 48 -9.26 3.85 2.48
CA GLY A 48 -10.09 3.11 3.42
C GLY A 48 -9.32 2.67 4.66
N CYS A 49 -10.06 2.36 5.72
CA CYS A 49 -9.52 1.84 6.97
C CYS A 49 -10.61 1.07 7.72
N ASP A 50 -10.22 0.31 8.74
CA ASP A 50 -11.15 -0.37 9.63
C ASP A 50 -12.11 0.62 10.28
N HIS A 51 -13.39 0.25 10.31
CA HIS A 51 -14.45 1.03 10.95
C HIS A 51 -14.68 2.44 10.39
N GLN A 52 -14.18 2.73 9.19
CA GLN A 52 -14.41 4.02 8.54
C GLN A 52 -15.37 3.90 7.35
N PRO A 53 -16.24 4.90 7.15
CA PRO A 53 -17.08 4.94 5.97
C PRO A 53 -16.25 5.21 4.72
N LEU A 54 -16.77 4.81 3.56
CA LEU A 54 -16.18 5.16 2.28
C LEU A 54 -16.14 6.67 2.09
N GLN A 55 -15.04 7.17 1.54
CA GLN A 55 -14.92 8.57 1.16
C GLN A 55 -15.85 8.87 -0.01
N LYS A 56 -16.90 9.68 0.22
CA LYS A 56 -17.96 9.95 -0.76
C LYS A 56 -17.51 10.81 -1.93
N ASP A 57 -16.57 11.71 -1.68
CA ASP A 57 -16.04 12.69 -2.63
C ASP A 57 -14.73 12.26 -3.30
N ILE A 58 -14.37 10.98 -3.21
CA ILE A 58 -13.11 10.45 -3.77
C ILE A 58 -12.95 10.74 -5.27
N THR A 59 -14.03 10.72 -6.04
CA THR A 59 -13.99 11.04 -7.47
C THR A 59 -13.54 12.48 -7.71
N GLU A 60 -14.04 13.42 -6.91
CA GLU A 60 -13.65 14.82 -6.97
C GLU A 60 -12.20 15.00 -6.50
N ALA A 61 -11.81 14.35 -5.41
CA ALA A 61 -10.44 14.36 -4.91
C ALA A 61 -9.44 13.87 -5.98
N ILE A 62 -9.77 12.81 -6.71
CA ILE A 62 -8.94 12.31 -7.83
C ILE A 62 -8.88 13.35 -8.96
N ARG A 63 -10.00 14.02 -9.27
CA ARG A 63 -10.03 15.07 -10.30
C ARG A 63 -9.10 16.23 -9.93
N VAL A 64 -9.12 16.66 -8.67
CA VAL A 64 -8.22 17.71 -8.14
C VAL A 64 -6.75 17.24 -8.22
N ALA A 65 -6.46 16.02 -7.82
CA ALA A 65 -5.11 15.46 -7.91
C ALA A 65 -4.57 15.46 -9.35
N ARG A 66 -5.36 15.02 -10.33
CA ARG A 66 -5.00 15.06 -11.75
C ARG A 66 -4.70 16.46 -12.27
N LYS A 67 -5.46 17.46 -11.80
CA LYS A 67 -5.22 18.86 -12.14
C LYS A 67 -3.88 19.37 -11.58
N LEU A 68 -3.57 19.01 -10.33
CA LEU A 68 -2.36 19.47 -9.64
C LEU A 68 -1.09 18.79 -10.13
N TYR A 69 -1.20 17.55 -10.60
CA TYR A 69 -0.05 16.73 -11.03
C TYR A 69 -0.29 16.14 -12.42
N PRO A 70 -0.19 16.97 -13.49
CA PRO A 70 -0.49 16.52 -14.86
C PRO A 70 0.48 15.42 -15.37
N ASP A 71 1.65 15.31 -14.76
CA ASP A 71 2.66 14.30 -15.11
C ASP A 71 2.45 12.96 -14.37
N ILE A 72 1.41 12.86 -13.53
CA ILE A 72 1.09 11.66 -12.76
C ILE A 72 -0.31 11.18 -13.15
N GLU A 73 -0.42 9.94 -13.56
CA GLU A 73 -1.69 9.30 -13.83
C GLU A 73 -2.32 8.78 -12.54
N PHE A 74 -3.41 9.41 -12.09
CA PHE A 74 -4.20 8.95 -10.94
C PHE A 74 -5.33 8.05 -11.42
N ILE A 75 -5.29 6.77 -11.04
CA ILE A 75 -6.26 5.76 -11.47
C ILE A 75 -7.06 5.29 -10.25
N HIS A 76 -8.39 5.37 -10.33
CA HIS A 76 -9.25 4.68 -9.37
C HIS A 76 -9.29 3.19 -9.76
N SER A 77 -8.68 2.35 -8.96
CA SER A 77 -8.32 0.99 -9.33
C SER A 77 -8.63 -0.03 -8.23
N ASP A 78 -8.31 -1.29 -8.50
CA ASP A 78 -8.33 -2.41 -7.57
C ASP A 78 -6.96 -3.10 -7.50
N PHE A 79 -6.78 -4.00 -6.54
CA PHE A 79 -5.53 -4.75 -6.38
C PHE A 79 -5.12 -5.55 -7.61
N LYS A 80 -6.08 -6.15 -8.31
CA LYS A 80 -5.79 -6.96 -9.49
C LYS A 80 -5.21 -6.13 -10.63
N THR A 81 -5.77 -4.95 -10.84
CA THR A 81 -5.31 -3.99 -11.85
C THR A 81 -3.94 -3.44 -11.48
N TYR A 82 -3.75 -3.06 -10.21
CA TYR A 82 -2.45 -2.61 -9.69
C TYR A 82 -1.36 -3.67 -9.86
N VAL A 83 -1.61 -4.91 -9.42
CA VAL A 83 -0.64 -6.00 -9.55
C VAL A 83 -0.25 -6.25 -11.00
N LYS A 84 -1.21 -6.25 -11.93
CA LYS A 84 -0.91 -6.41 -13.36
C LYS A 84 -0.07 -5.27 -13.94
N ALA A 85 -0.27 -4.03 -13.46
CA ALA A 85 0.55 -2.91 -13.88
C ALA A 85 1.97 -3.04 -13.33
N MET A 86 2.10 -3.39 -12.06
CA MET A 86 3.37 -3.61 -11.39
C MET A 86 4.17 -4.76 -12.02
N GLU A 87 3.52 -5.89 -12.35
CA GLU A 87 4.16 -7.05 -12.98
C GLU A 87 4.87 -6.72 -14.29
N LYS A 88 4.39 -5.73 -15.03
CA LYS A 88 5.02 -5.28 -16.28
C LYS A 88 6.34 -4.52 -16.06
N GLU A 89 6.53 -3.97 -14.88
CA GLU A 89 7.70 -3.17 -14.52
C GLU A 89 8.70 -3.93 -13.64
N ILE A 90 8.29 -5.05 -13.05
CA ILE A 90 9.16 -5.86 -12.19
C ILE A 90 10.26 -6.48 -13.05
N SER A 91 11.51 -6.13 -12.75
CA SER A 91 12.68 -6.79 -13.27
C SER A 91 13.01 -8.04 -12.43
N GLU A 92 13.83 -8.95 -12.97
CA GLU A 92 14.25 -10.17 -12.25
C GLU A 92 15.11 -9.91 -11.00
N ASN A 93 15.48 -8.66 -10.73
CA ASN A 93 16.39 -8.24 -9.66
C ASN A 93 15.70 -7.68 -8.41
N PHE A 94 14.62 -8.25 -7.95
CA PHE A 94 14.07 -7.83 -6.66
C PHE A 94 14.52 -8.75 -5.50
N SER A 95 14.51 -8.16 -4.31
CA SER A 95 14.95 -8.84 -3.09
C SER A 95 14.15 -10.12 -2.85
N THR A 96 14.84 -11.20 -2.55
CA THR A 96 14.22 -12.47 -2.20
C THR A 96 14.38 -12.73 -0.71
N VAL A 97 13.25 -12.94 -0.03
CA VAL A 97 13.23 -13.35 1.38
C VAL A 97 12.99 -14.86 1.45
N LYS A 98 13.87 -15.56 2.17
CA LYS A 98 13.73 -17.00 2.44
C LYS A 98 13.35 -17.20 3.91
N GLY A 99 12.29 -17.96 4.16
CA GLY A 99 11.82 -18.26 5.51
C GLY A 99 10.49 -17.59 5.83
N GLU A 100 10.21 -17.37 7.11
CA GLU A 100 9.01 -16.67 7.56
C GLU A 100 9.15 -15.17 7.37
N LEU A 101 8.07 -14.55 6.87
CA LEU A 101 7.97 -13.10 6.80
C LEU A 101 7.51 -12.57 8.17
N THR A 102 8.45 -12.47 9.10
CA THR A 102 8.23 -11.86 10.40
C THR A 102 8.95 -10.53 10.44
N SER A 103 8.24 -9.46 10.80
CA SER A 103 8.89 -8.18 11.05
C SER A 103 9.61 -8.22 12.39
N GLN A 104 10.92 -8.04 12.36
CA GLN A 104 11.73 -7.86 13.56
C GLN A 104 11.94 -6.39 13.93
N GLU A 105 11.44 -5.50 13.08
CA GLU A 105 11.60 -4.04 13.22
C GLU A 105 10.43 -3.37 13.96
N THR A 106 9.34 -4.10 14.19
CA THR A 106 8.22 -3.63 15.00
C THR A 106 8.45 -3.91 16.47
N ASP A 107 7.82 -3.14 17.36
CA ASP A 107 7.87 -3.41 18.78
C ASP A 107 7.45 -4.87 19.07
N GLY A 108 8.00 -5.47 20.12
CA GLY A 108 7.94 -6.92 20.37
C GLY A 108 6.54 -7.52 20.44
N ARG A 109 5.48 -6.72 20.64
CA ARG A 109 4.09 -7.19 20.70
C ARG A 109 3.58 -7.66 19.34
N TRP A 110 3.83 -6.88 18.29
CA TRP A 110 3.40 -7.20 16.93
C TRP A 110 4.18 -8.38 16.36
N THR A 111 5.46 -8.44 16.63
CA THR A 111 6.31 -9.56 16.22
C THR A 111 5.86 -10.88 16.85
N LEU A 112 5.57 -10.87 18.14
CA LEU A 112 5.08 -12.06 18.86
C LEU A 112 3.72 -12.54 18.32
N ALA A 113 2.79 -11.63 18.05
CA ALA A 113 1.49 -11.98 17.51
C ALA A 113 1.60 -12.64 16.13
N ASN A 114 2.42 -12.11 15.25
CA ASN A 114 2.63 -12.65 13.91
C ASN A 114 3.32 -14.03 13.96
N THR A 115 4.32 -14.19 14.80
CA THR A 115 5.03 -15.46 14.99
C THR A 115 4.10 -16.53 15.57
N ALA A 116 3.27 -16.20 16.55
CA ALA A 116 2.29 -17.11 17.13
C ALA A 116 1.24 -17.54 16.11
N SER A 117 0.70 -16.63 15.31
CA SER A 117 -0.24 -16.93 14.23
C SER A 117 0.35 -17.89 13.19
N SER A 118 1.59 -17.64 12.78
CA SER A 118 2.29 -18.48 11.82
C SER A 118 2.53 -19.89 12.36
N TRP A 119 2.94 -20.00 13.63
CA TRP A 119 3.12 -21.28 14.29
C TRP A 119 1.82 -22.07 14.41
N MET A 120 0.74 -21.46 14.83
CA MET A 120 -0.58 -22.09 14.93
C MET A 120 -1.10 -22.57 13.57
N ALA A 121 -0.96 -21.78 12.53
CA ALA A 121 -1.37 -22.15 11.18
C ALA A 121 -0.60 -23.36 10.64
N LYS A 122 0.70 -23.44 10.91
CA LYS A 122 1.54 -24.60 10.55
C LYS A 122 1.15 -25.85 11.33
N HIS A 123 0.87 -25.73 12.61
CA HIS A 123 0.52 -26.86 13.46
C HIS A 123 -0.84 -27.46 13.07
N THR A 124 -1.81 -26.63 12.79
CA THR A 124 -3.16 -27.06 12.36
C THR A 124 -3.14 -27.78 11.01
N ARG A 125 -2.22 -27.45 10.12
CA ARG A 125 -2.06 -28.15 8.83
C ARG A 125 -1.41 -29.51 8.94
N LYS A 126 -0.58 -29.75 9.97
CA LYS A 126 0.08 -31.04 10.19
C LYS A 126 -0.82 -32.08 10.89
N THR A 127 -1.91 -31.63 11.50
CA THR A 127 -2.85 -32.51 12.24
C THR A 127 -4.09 -32.88 11.44
N ARG A 128 -4.15 -32.50 10.18
CA ARG A 128 -5.14 -32.92 9.17
C ARG A 128 -4.41 -33.76 8.11
#